data_042d62ca293192f2b22c0549933c5f65
#
_entry.id   042d62ca293192f2b22c0549933c5f65
#
_cell.length_a   1.000
_cell.length_b   1.000
_cell.length_c   1.000
_cell.angle_alpha   90.00
_cell.angle_beta   90.00
_cell.angle_gamma   90.00
#
_symmetry.space_group_name_H-M   'P 1'
#
loop_
_entity.id
_entity.type
_entity.pdbx_description
1 polymer ?
#
loop_
_entity_poly.entity_id
_entity_poly.type
_entity_poly.pdbx_seq_one_letter_code
_entity_poly.pdbx_strand_id
1 'polypeptide(L)'
;MKRKNFHFYLTKYDNFEPLSIEKINQILRASDEVIGLGGRTMIAKILKGSRDKKLLELNLDRCPVYGCFKMVKMEDIMRKIDWMLFNQYLLIDYRGDLPMIVFSDKGWETYKPIYVDEIYQLMVLSDLDSYSSMIDRLNKTNREVIEMLLKRISESKNIKLLPLLIQWKSRQVKKVRDMIDHTIMILNQ
;
A
#
# COMPACT_ATOMS: atom_id res chain seq x y z
N MET A 1 6.07 33.94 0.79
CA MET A 1 6.59 32.73 1.47
C MET A 1 7.41 31.93 0.47
N LYS A 2 8.72 31.75 0.74
CA LYS A 2 9.63 31.07 -0.19
C LYS A 2 9.34 29.56 -0.12
N ARG A 3 8.75 28.96 -1.18
CA ARG A 3 8.77 27.53 -1.39
C ARG A 3 10.23 27.09 -1.43
N LYS A 4 10.72 26.45 -0.36
CA LYS A 4 12.04 25.81 -0.38
C LYS A 4 12.01 24.76 -1.47
N ASN A 5 12.71 25.03 -2.57
CA ASN A 5 12.78 24.15 -3.73
C ASN A 5 13.40 22.82 -3.31
N PHE A 6 12.55 21.81 -3.03
CA PHE A 6 12.98 20.44 -2.79
C PHE A 6 13.76 19.88 -4.01
N HIS A 7 13.50 20.40 -5.19
CA HIS A 7 14.29 20.13 -6.41
C HIS A 7 15.80 20.32 -6.23
N PHE A 8 16.21 21.25 -5.35
CA PHE A 8 17.62 21.53 -5.08
C PHE A 8 18.35 20.40 -4.35
N TYR A 9 17.66 19.57 -3.56
CA TYR A 9 18.27 18.44 -2.87
C TYR A 9 18.37 17.18 -3.73
N LEU A 10 17.51 17.02 -4.73
CA LEU A 10 17.52 15.87 -5.65
C LEU A 10 18.64 15.99 -6.70
N THR A 11 19.02 17.21 -7.11
CA THR A 11 20.07 17.46 -8.10
C THR A 11 21.48 17.08 -7.64
N LYS A 12 21.68 16.73 -6.37
CA LYS A 12 22.96 16.31 -5.82
C LYS A 12 23.32 14.85 -6.12
N TYR A 13 22.43 14.08 -6.77
CA TYR A 13 22.57 12.65 -7.00
C TYR A 13 22.43 12.29 -8.47
N ASP A 14 23.43 12.69 -9.27
CA ASP A 14 23.46 12.44 -10.73
C ASP A 14 23.65 10.96 -11.13
N ASN A 15 23.82 10.04 -10.17
CA ASN A 15 24.01 8.61 -10.42
C ASN A 15 23.10 7.73 -9.52
N PHE A 16 21.80 7.80 -9.75
CA PHE A 16 20.89 6.80 -9.16
C PHE A 16 20.91 5.52 -10.00
N GLU A 17 21.39 4.42 -9.45
CA GLU A 17 21.14 3.11 -10.05
C GLU A 17 19.63 2.85 -10.09
N PRO A 18 19.08 2.37 -11.23
CA PRO A 18 17.69 2.00 -11.34
C PRO A 18 17.32 0.97 -10.27
N LEU A 19 16.18 1.18 -9.61
CA LEU A 19 15.67 0.21 -8.66
C LEU A 19 15.03 -0.97 -9.38
N SER A 20 15.25 -2.17 -8.86
CA SER A 20 14.49 -3.34 -9.31
C SER A 20 13.00 -3.15 -8.95
N ILE A 21 12.12 -3.80 -9.72
CA ILE A 21 10.67 -3.75 -9.49
C ILE A 21 10.31 -4.21 -8.06
N GLU A 22 11.02 -5.20 -7.54
CA GLU A 22 10.85 -5.67 -6.16
C GLU A 22 11.09 -4.56 -5.14
N LYS A 23 12.20 -3.81 -5.28
CA LYS A 23 12.51 -2.68 -4.38
C LYS A 23 11.50 -1.54 -4.52
N ILE A 24 11.04 -1.26 -5.74
CA ILE A 24 9.96 -0.28 -5.99
C ILE A 24 8.71 -0.71 -5.22
N ASN A 25 8.29 -1.96 -5.35
CA ASN A 25 7.11 -2.51 -4.70
C ASN A 25 7.22 -2.44 -3.16
N GLN A 26 8.37 -2.81 -2.60
CA GLN A 26 8.63 -2.74 -1.16
C GLN A 26 8.54 -1.30 -0.64
N ILE A 27 9.10 -0.33 -1.38
CA ILE A 27 9.05 1.09 -0.98
C ILE A 27 7.61 1.63 -1.09
N LEU A 28 6.88 1.29 -2.16
CA LEU A 28 5.48 1.70 -2.31
C LEU A 28 4.61 1.11 -1.19
N ARG A 29 4.82 -0.17 -0.84
CA ARG A 29 4.09 -0.81 0.26
C ARG A 29 4.35 -0.16 1.62
N ALA A 30 5.61 0.19 1.91
CA ALA A 30 5.94 0.96 3.11
C ALA A 30 5.37 2.38 3.08
N SER A 31 5.29 2.99 1.90
CA SER A 31 4.75 4.35 1.72
C SER A 31 3.27 4.42 2.02
N ASP A 32 2.49 3.38 1.67
CA ASP A 32 1.04 3.32 1.94
C ASP A 32 0.72 3.49 3.44
N GLU A 33 1.51 2.88 4.31
CA GLU A 33 1.36 3.01 5.76
C GLU A 33 1.66 4.42 6.30
N VAL A 34 2.31 5.26 5.50
CA VAL A 34 2.83 6.57 5.94
C VAL A 34 2.05 7.74 5.33
N ILE A 35 1.21 7.48 4.32
CA ILE A 35 0.40 8.53 3.67
C ILE A 35 -0.43 9.27 4.70
N GLY A 36 -0.24 10.59 4.75
CA GLY A 36 -0.92 11.47 5.71
C GLY A 36 -0.39 11.42 7.16
N LEU A 37 0.60 10.56 7.47
CA LEU A 37 1.17 10.37 8.81
C LEU A 37 2.62 10.84 8.91
N GLY A 38 3.38 10.81 7.81
CA GLY A 38 4.78 11.13 7.85
C GLY A 38 5.44 11.34 6.50
N GLY A 39 6.75 11.58 6.55
CA GLY A 39 7.59 11.81 5.39
C GLY A 39 8.60 10.68 5.15
N ARG A 40 9.58 10.94 4.29
CA ARG A 40 10.65 10.01 3.86
C ARG A 40 11.31 9.23 5.00
N THR A 41 11.62 9.91 6.10
CA THR A 41 12.31 9.30 7.24
C THR A 41 11.48 8.18 7.87
N MET A 42 10.14 8.32 7.91
CA MET A 42 9.26 7.28 8.45
C MET A 42 9.28 6.03 7.56
N ILE A 43 9.20 6.20 6.24
CA ILE A 43 9.33 5.09 5.27
C ILE A 43 10.68 4.40 5.47
N ALA A 44 11.78 5.16 5.56
CA ALA A 44 13.11 4.60 5.76
C ALA A 44 13.22 3.81 7.06
N LYS A 45 12.59 4.27 8.14
CA LYS A 45 12.54 3.56 9.43
C LYS A 45 11.75 2.24 9.35
N ILE A 46 10.62 2.20 8.62
CA ILE A 46 9.87 0.96 8.36
C ILE A 46 10.76 -0.04 7.62
N LEU A 47 11.33 0.36 6.49
CA LEU A 47 12.17 -0.50 5.65
C LEU A 47 13.42 -0.98 6.39
N LYS A 48 13.99 -0.16 7.27
CA LYS A 48 15.14 -0.52 8.11
C LYS A 48 14.78 -1.49 9.23
N GLY A 49 13.52 -1.57 9.64
CA GLY A 49 13.09 -2.31 10.85
C GLY A 49 13.49 -1.58 12.13
N SER A 50 13.30 -0.26 12.18
CA SER A 50 13.64 0.57 13.32
C SER A 50 12.68 0.35 14.48
N ARG A 51 13.21 0.25 15.71
CA ARG A 51 12.43 0.22 16.95
C ARG A 51 12.14 1.63 17.51
N ASP A 52 12.00 2.61 16.63
CA ASP A 52 11.65 3.98 17.01
C ASP A 52 10.28 4.00 17.71
N LYS A 53 10.19 4.74 18.83
CA LYS A 53 9.00 4.79 19.67
C LYS A 53 7.75 5.18 18.89
N LYS A 54 7.82 6.24 18.08
CA LYS A 54 6.70 6.72 17.27
C LYS A 54 6.25 5.70 16.25
N LEU A 55 7.18 4.93 15.67
CA LEU A 55 6.88 3.88 14.69
C LEU A 55 6.09 2.74 15.36
N LEU A 56 6.50 2.32 16.56
CA LEU A 56 5.82 1.26 17.33
C LEU A 56 4.45 1.72 17.85
N GLU A 57 4.31 2.95 18.30
CA GLU A 57 3.03 3.54 18.72
C GLU A 57 2.00 3.56 17.58
N LEU A 58 2.45 3.73 16.33
CA LEU A 58 1.63 3.69 15.13
C LEU A 58 1.45 2.27 14.56
N ASN A 59 1.98 1.22 15.23
CA ASN A 59 1.98 -0.18 14.77
C ASN A 59 2.58 -0.38 13.36
N LEU A 60 3.51 0.47 12.92
CA LEU A 60 4.16 0.39 11.62
C LEU A 60 5.18 -0.76 11.52
N ASP A 61 5.54 -1.38 12.64
CA ASP A 61 6.30 -2.63 12.72
C ASP A 61 5.51 -3.85 12.22
N ARG A 62 4.18 -3.72 12.04
CA ARG A 62 3.31 -4.74 11.42
C ARG A 62 3.23 -4.65 9.90
N CYS A 63 3.85 -3.64 9.29
CA CYS A 63 3.92 -3.52 7.84
C CYS A 63 4.59 -4.77 7.23
N PRO A 64 4.02 -5.41 6.20
CA PRO A 64 4.59 -6.64 5.59
C PRO A 64 6.04 -6.50 5.12
N VAL A 65 6.47 -5.29 4.82
CA VAL A 65 7.85 -4.98 4.38
C VAL A 65 8.72 -4.38 5.48
N TYR A 66 8.28 -4.46 6.75
CA TYR A 66 9.06 -3.99 7.88
C TYR A 66 10.39 -4.74 7.97
N GLY A 67 11.49 -3.98 7.99
CA GLY A 67 12.84 -4.53 8.11
C GLY A 67 13.38 -5.24 6.86
N CYS A 68 12.70 -5.15 5.69
CA CYS A 68 13.17 -5.79 4.45
C CYS A 68 14.54 -5.23 4.00
N PHE A 69 14.90 -4.02 4.43
CA PHE A 69 16.21 -3.40 4.18
C PHE A 69 17.09 -3.32 5.46
N LYS A 70 16.90 -4.22 6.43
CA LYS A 70 17.65 -4.19 7.70
C LYS A 70 19.17 -4.19 7.52
N MET A 71 19.69 -4.84 6.48
CA MET A 71 21.14 -4.89 6.19
C MET A 71 21.63 -3.69 5.39
N VAL A 72 20.75 -2.84 4.86
CA VAL A 72 21.10 -1.66 4.07
C VAL A 72 21.33 -0.47 5.00
N LYS A 73 22.32 0.37 4.75
CA LYS A 73 22.55 1.60 5.52
C LYS A 73 21.38 2.57 5.37
N MET A 74 21.07 3.32 6.42
CA MET A 74 19.95 4.27 6.42
C MET A 74 20.06 5.29 5.27
N GLU A 75 21.25 5.79 5.01
CA GLU A 75 21.51 6.72 3.92
C GLU A 75 21.16 6.14 2.54
N ASP A 76 21.49 4.87 2.32
CA ASP A 76 21.19 4.19 1.06
C ASP A 76 19.70 3.89 0.91
N ILE A 77 18.99 3.66 2.02
CA ILE A 77 17.53 3.57 2.01
C ILE A 77 16.92 4.93 1.64
N MET A 78 17.42 6.02 2.24
CA MET A 78 16.97 7.38 1.92
C MET A 78 17.20 7.71 0.44
N ARG A 79 18.37 7.34 -0.12
CA ARG A 79 18.67 7.51 -1.56
C ARG A 79 17.67 6.76 -2.44
N LYS A 80 17.26 5.54 -2.06
CA LYS A 80 16.25 4.77 -2.80
C LYS A 80 14.87 5.46 -2.78
N ILE A 81 14.49 6.04 -1.64
CA ILE A 81 13.26 6.83 -1.54
C ILE A 81 13.36 8.11 -2.38
N ASP A 82 14.51 8.77 -2.39
CA ASP A 82 14.75 9.95 -3.24
C ASP A 82 14.69 9.58 -4.73
N TRP A 83 15.17 8.39 -5.12
CA TRP A 83 14.99 7.85 -6.48
C TRP A 83 13.50 7.69 -6.83
N MET A 84 12.65 7.20 -5.90
CA MET A 84 11.20 7.09 -6.10
C MET A 84 10.54 8.46 -6.34
N LEU A 85 11.00 9.49 -5.63
CA LEU A 85 10.55 10.86 -5.83
C LEU A 85 10.99 11.42 -7.18
N PHE A 86 12.27 11.23 -7.54
CA PHE A 86 12.82 11.69 -8.80
C PHE A 86 12.13 11.04 -10.00
N ASN A 87 11.84 9.74 -9.91
CA ASN A 87 11.16 8.97 -10.96
C ASN A 87 9.63 9.03 -10.88
N GLN A 88 9.09 9.95 -10.06
CA GLN A 88 7.66 10.24 -9.98
C GLN A 88 6.78 9.04 -9.59
N TYR A 89 7.25 8.16 -8.73
CA TYR A 89 6.42 7.18 -8.04
C TYR A 89 5.79 7.77 -6.78
N LEU A 90 6.53 8.64 -6.10
CA LEU A 90 6.10 9.36 -4.91
C LEU A 90 6.19 10.86 -5.15
N LEU A 91 5.36 11.61 -4.43
CA LEU A 91 5.39 13.07 -4.41
C LEU A 91 5.49 13.55 -2.96
N ILE A 92 5.87 14.82 -2.80
CA ILE A 92 5.81 15.51 -1.51
C ILE A 92 4.64 16.50 -1.56
N ASP A 93 3.70 16.29 -0.66
CA ASP A 93 2.62 17.21 -0.36
C ASP A 93 2.93 17.94 0.95
N TYR A 94 2.74 19.26 0.97
CA TYR A 94 3.02 20.07 2.15
C TYR A 94 1.74 20.35 2.91
N ARG A 95 1.63 19.82 4.14
CA ARG A 95 0.60 20.20 5.10
C ARG A 95 1.18 21.25 6.06
N GLY A 96 0.96 22.52 5.77
CA GLY A 96 1.70 23.61 6.40
C GLY A 96 3.19 23.50 6.03
N ASP A 97 4.06 23.42 7.04
CA ASP A 97 5.52 23.26 6.86
C ASP A 97 5.97 21.79 6.86
N LEU A 98 5.06 20.84 7.03
CA LEU A 98 5.39 19.40 7.12
C LEU A 98 5.36 18.75 5.73
N PRO A 99 6.51 18.22 5.26
CA PRO A 99 6.57 17.47 4.00
C PRO A 99 6.04 16.04 4.23
N MET A 100 4.87 15.75 3.66
CA MET A 100 4.23 14.44 3.69
C MET A 100 4.49 13.72 2.38
N ILE A 101 4.64 12.40 2.42
CA ILE A 101 4.71 11.57 1.23
C ILE A 101 3.29 11.20 0.78
N VAL A 102 3.08 11.28 -0.53
CA VAL A 102 1.88 10.80 -1.22
C VAL A 102 2.25 10.04 -2.49
N PHE A 103 1.36 9.19 -2.98
CA PHE A 103 1.52 8.59 -4.30
C PHE A 103 1.33 9.63 -5.41
N SER A 104 2.10 9.49 -6.48
CA SER A 104 1.72 10.04 -7.79
C SER A 104 0.72 9.10 -8.47
N ASP A 105 0.16 9.53 -9.61
CA ASP A 105 -0.66 8.65 -10.44
C ASP A 105 0.11 7.38 -10.85
N LYS A 106 1.38 7.55 -11.29
CA LYS A 106 2.27 6.44 -11.63
C LYS A 106 2.50 5.49 -10.43
N GLY A 107 2.75 6.05 -9.25
CA GLY A 107 2.96 5.28 -8.03
C GLY A 107 1.72 4.50 -7.64
N TRP A 108 0.55 5.13 -7.71
CA TRP A 108 -0.73 4.49 -7.43
C TRP A 108 -1.05 3.37 -8.42
N GLU A 109 -0.89 3.62 -9.73
CA GLU A 109 -1.10 2.59 -10.76
C GLU A 109 -0.17 1.38 -10.58
N THR A 110 1.08 1.62 -10.15
CA THR A 110 2.05 0.54 -9.87
C THR A 110 1.69 -0.21 -8.58
N TYR A 111 1.18 0.49 -7.57
CA TYR A 111 0.90 -0.09 -6.25
C TYR A 111 -0.42 -0.87 -6.18
N LYS A 112 -1.46 -0.42 -6.86
CA LYS A 112 -2.80 -1.06 -6.81
C LYS A 112 -2.78 -2.58 -6.98
N PRO A 113 -2.13 -3.14 -8.01
CA PRO A 113 -2.10 -4.59 -8.20
C PRO A 113 -1.46 -5.34 -7.03
N ILE A 114 -0.40 -4.76 -6.43
CA ILE A 114 0.30 -5.35 -5.29
C ILE A 114 -0.63 -5.42 -4.08
N TYR A 115 -1.34 -4.33 -3.82
CA TYR A 115 -2.28 -4.25 -2.70
C TYR A 115 -3.49 -5.17 -2.91
N VAL A 116 -3.97 -5.30 -4.14
CA VAL A 116 -5.02 -6.27 -4.51
C VAL A 116 -4.58 -7.70 -4.22
N ASP A 117 -3.37 -8.09 -4.62
CA ASP A 117 -2.85 -9.44 -4.35
C ASP A 117 -2.64 -9.67 -2.85
N GLU A 118 -2.16 -8.68 -2.09
CA GLU A 118 -2.04 -8.77 -0.62
C GLU A 118 -3.42 -9.01 0.02
N ILE A 119 -4.43 -8.21 -0.34
CA ILE A 119 -5.80 -8.38 0.20
C ILE A 119 -6.36 -9.75 -0.19
N TYR A 120 -6.18 -10.16 -1.44
CA TYR A 120 -6.63 -11.47 -1.91
C TYR A 120 -6.02 -12.61 -1.08
N GLN A 121 -4.72 -12.60 -0.81
CA GLN A 121 -4.06 -13.62 0.01
C GLN A 121 -4.58 -13.60 1.45
N LEU A 122 -4.80 -12.43 2.04
CA LEU A 122 -5.40 -12.30 3.36
C LEU A 122 -6.82 -12.88 3.41
N MET A 123 -7.63 -12.66 2.37
CA MET A 123 -8.97 -13.27 2.26
C MET A 123 -8.90 -14.79 2.18
N VAL A 124 -7.95 -15.34 1.40
CA VAL A 124 -7.76 -16.79 1.27
C VAL A 124 -7.35 -17.44 2.59
N LEU A 125 -6.56 -16.74 3.41
CA LEU A 125 -6.10 -17.19 4.71
C LEU A 125 -7.10 -16.93 5.85
N SER A 126 -8.16 -16.14 5.59
CA SER A 126 -9.18 -15.81 6.59
C SER A 126 -10.05 -17.01 6.91
N ASP A 127 -10.36 -17.17 8.19
CA ASP A 127 -11.35 -18.11 8.74
C ASP A 127 -12.59 -17.35 9.26
N LEU A 128 -13.57 -18.09 9.76
CA LEU A 128 -14.83 -17.53 10.25
C LEU A 128 -14.62 -16.49 11.37
N ASP A 129 -13.62 -16.71 12.24
CA ASP A 129 -13.35 -15.82 13.38
C ASP A 129 -12.72 -14.49 12.91
N SER A 130 -11.98 -14.52 11.82
CA SER A 130 -11.31 -13.36 11.23
C SER A 130 -12.15 -12.58 10.21
N TYR A 131 -13.30 -13.11 9.75
CA TYR A 131 -14.13 -12.49 8.73
C TYR A 131 -14.59 -11.06 9.09
N SER A 132 -14.93 -10.80 10.35
CA SER A 132 -15.36 -9.47 10.75
C SER A 132 -14.27 -8.43 10.56
N SER A 133 -13.04 -8.74 10.98
CA SER A 133 -11.88 -7.85 10.82
C SER A 133 -11.49 -7.67 9.35
N MET A 134 -11.61 -8.74 8.55
CA MET A 134 -11.37 -8.68 7.10
C MET A 134 -12.39 -7.79 6.40
N ILE A 135 -13.67 -7.91 6.74
CA ILE A 135 -14.74 -7.06 6.20
C ILE A 135 -14.53 -5.60 6.59
N ASP A 136 -14.12 -5.30 7.82
CA ASP A 136 -13.81 -3.93 8.24
C ASP A 136 -12.63 -3.33 7.45
N ARG A 137 -11.64 -4.14 7.09
CA ARG A 137 -10.55 -3.73 6.19
C ARG A 137 -11.08 -3.44 4.78
N LEU A 138 -11.90 -4.34 4.22
CA LEU A 138 -12.50 -4.18 2.90
C LEU A 138 -13.38 -2.92 2.81
N ASN A 139 -14.13 -2.61 3.87
CA ASN A 139 -14.98 -1.43 3.94
C ASN A 139 -14.21 -0.10 3.93
N LYS A 140 -12.92 -0.12 4.34
CA LYS A 140 -12.01 1.04 4.31
C LYS A 140 -11.19 1.12 3.01
N THR A 141 -11.24 0.07 2.19
CA THR A 141 -10.46 -0.04 0.96
C THR A 141 -11.03 0.85 -0.14
N ASN A 142 -10.17 1.48 -0.93
CA ASN A 142 -10.54 2.28 -2.07
C ASN A 142 -11.38 1.44 -3.05
N ARG A 143 -12.42 2.06 -3.62
CA ARG A 143 -13.35 1.38 -4.51
C ARG A 143 -12.68 0.78 -5.76
N GLU A 144 -11.73 1.47 -6.35
CA GLU A 144 -10.98 0.98 -7.51
C GLU A 144 -10.24 -0.32 -7.18
N VAL A 145 -9.63 -0.40 -5.99
CA VAL A 145 -8.99 -1.62 -5.48
C VAL A 145 -10.02 -2.73 -5.27
N ILE A 146 -11.23 -2.40 -4.77
CA ILE A 146 -12.33 -3.38 -4.62
C ILE A 146 -12.75 -3.95 -5.97
N GLU A 147 -12.90 -3.10 -7.00
CA GLU A 147 -13.24 -3.54 -8.36
C GLU A 147 -12.18 -4.51 -8.91
N MET A 148 -10.91 -4.19 -8.76
CA MET A 148 -9.79 -5.05 -9.16
C MET A 148 -9.75 -6.36 -8.35
N LEU A 149 -10.02 -6.28 -7.04
CA LEU A 149 -10.04 -7.44 -6.14
C LEU A 149 -11.16 -8.43 -6.52
N LEU A 150 -12.38 -7.94 -6.77
CA LEU A 150 -13.50 -8.77 -7.19
C LEU A 150 -13.25 -9.44 -8.55
N LYS A 151 -12.61 -8.72 -9.50
CA LYS A 151 -12.14 -9.30 -10.74
C LYS A 151 -11.11 -10.41 -10.49
N ARG A 152 -10.11 -10.17 -9.63
CA ARG A 152 -9.09 -11.17 -9.25
C ARG A 152 -9.70 -12.41 -8.62
N ILE A 153 -10.74 -12.24 -7.76
CA ILE A 153 -11.47 -13.34 -7.15
C ILE A 153 -12.21 -14.15 -8.21
N SER A 154 -12.92 -13.50 -9.13
CA SER A 154 -13.62 -14.16 -10.22
C SER A 154 -12.67 -15.00 -11.09
N GLU A 155 -11.51 -14.45 -11.44
CA GLU A 155 -10.49 -15.14 -12.24
C GLU A 155 -9.87 -16.34 -11.52
N SER A 156 -9.75 -16.27 -10.18
CA SER A 156 -9.17 -17.34 -9.37
C SER A 156 -10.06 -18.58 -9.25
N LYS A 157 -11.37 -18.42 -9.46
CA LYS A 157 -12.41 -19.45 -9.25
C LYS A 157 -12.35 -20.11 -7.86
N ASN A 158 -11.86 -19.39 -6.87
CA ASN A 158 -11.72 -19.91 -5.49
C ASN A 158 -13.04 -19.86 -4.75
N ILE A 159 -13.80 -20.94 -4.80
CA ILE A 159 -15.12 -21.07 -4.14
C ILE A 159 -15.05 -20.96 -2.60
N LYS A 160 -13.86 -21.15 -1.98
CA LYS A 160 -13.69 -20.99 -0.52
C LYS A 160 -13.96 -19.57 -0.05
N LEU A 161 -13.94 -18.59 -0.95
CA LEU A 161 -14.22 -17.20 -0.62
C LEU A 161 -15.72 -16.87 -0.57
N LEU A 162 -16.61 -17.77 -1.03
CA LEU A 162 -18.07 -17.54 -1.06
C LEU A 162 -18.64 -17.14 0.32
N PRO A 163 -18.34 -17.81 1.45
CA PRO A 163 -18.90 -17.42 2.73
C PRO A 163 -18.53 -16.00 3.15
N LEU A 164 -17.25 -15.61 2.92
CA LEU A 164 -16.78 -14.26 3.21
C LEU A 164 -17.46 -13.21 2.31
N LEU A 165 -17.61 -13.50 1.01
CA LEU A 165 -18.28 -12.60 0.05
C LEU A 165 -19.75 -12.38 0.42
N ILE A 166 -20.49 -13.44 0.80
CA ILE A 166 -21.88 -13.36 1.22
C ILE A 166 -22.02 -12.47 2.48
N GLN A 167 -21.15 -12.68 3.46
CA GLN A 167 -21.16 -11.87 4.69
C GLN A 167 -20.77 -10.42 4.41
N TRP A 168 -19.76 -10.18 3.57
CA TRP A 168 -19.34 -8.83 3.19
C TRP A 168 -20.44 -8.08 2.44
N LYS A 169 -21.11 -8.75 1.48
CA LYS A 169 -22.23 -8.19 0.70
C LYS A 169 -23.30 -7.57 1.60
N SER A 170 -23.67 -8.23 2.70
CA SER A 170 -24.74 -7.78 3.60
C SER A 170 -24.49 -6.39 4.22
N ARG A 171 -23.23 -5.96 4.27
CA ARG A 171 -22.79 -4.67 4.87
C ARG A 171 -22.46 -3.61 3.82
N GLN A 172 -22.78 -3.84 2.52
CA GLN A 172 -22.35 -2.97 1.42
C GLN A 172 -23.46 -2.12 0.83
N VAL A 173 -23.06 -0.97 0.23
CA VAL A 173 -23.93 -0.14 -0.61
C VAL A 173 -24.28 -0.85 -1.91
N LYS A 174 -25.43 -0.48 -2.54
CA LYS A 174 -25.99 -1.16 -3.72
C LYS A 174 -24.94 -1.47 -4.80
N LYS A 175 -24.15 -0.47 -5.22
CA LYS A 175 -23.18 -0.64 -6.32
C LYS A 175 -22.11 -1.68 -6.03
N VAL A 176 -21.63 -1.78 -4.78
CA VAL A 176 -20.65 -2.78 -4.37
C VAL A 176 -21.32 -4.15 -4.22
N ARG A 177 -22.56 -4.19 -3.72
CA ARG A 177 -23.37 -5.41 -3.66
C ARG A 177 -23.54 -6.05 -5.04
N ASP A 178 -23.90 -5.24 -6.04
CA ASP A 178 -24.13 -5.73 -7.41
C ASP A 178 -22.83 -6.35 -7.99
N MET A 179 -21.66 -5.75 -7.70
CA MET A 179 -20.37 -6.32 -8.11
C MET A 179 -20.04 -7.63 -7.38
N ILE A 180 -20.31 -7.70 -6.07
CA ILE A 180 -20.12 -8.93 -5.28
C ILE A 180 -21.06 -10.02 -5.80
N ASP A 181 -22.32 -9.71 -6.09
CA ASP A 181 -23.30 -10.67 -6.66
C ASP A 181 -22.82 -11.24 -7.99
N HIS A 182 -22.29 -10.40 -8.86
CA HIS A 182 -21.70 -10.85 -10.12
C HIS A 182 -20.53 -11.80 -9.89
N THR A 183 -19.62 -11.47 -8.94
CA THR A 183 -18.51 -12.35 -8.59
C THR A 183 -18.99 -13.69 -8.02
N ILE A 184 -19.97 -13.69 -7.11
CA ILE A 184 -20.57 -14.92 -6.57
C ILE A 184 -21.19 -15.78 -7.69
N MET A 185 -21.88 -15.15 -8.64
CA MET A 185 -22.46 -15.87 -9.78
C MET A 185 -21.37 -16.57 -10.63
N ILE A 186 -20.23 -15.90 -10.87
CA ILE A 186 -19.10 -16.50 -11.61
C ILE A 186 -18.48 -17.67 -10.86
N LEU A 187 -18.35 -17.56 -9.52
CA LEU A 187 -17.76 -18.62 -8.69
C LEU A 187 -18.67 -19.87 -8.58
N ASN A 188 -19.97 -19.75 -8.84
CA ASN A 188 -20.92 -20.86 -8.81
C ASN A 188 -21.10 -21.55 -10.18
N GLN A 189 -20.41 -21.07 -11.23
CA GLN A 189 -20.35 -21.69 -12.58
C GLN A 189 -19.20 -22.70 -12.67
#